data_7c2cc6a04884ac222ece332be5426cc4
#
_entry.id   7c2cc6a04884ac222ece332be5426cc4
#
_cell.length_a   1.000
_cell.length_b   1.000
_cell.length_c   1.000
_cell.angle_alpha   90.00
_cell.angle_beta   90.00
_cell.angle_gamma   90.00
#
_symmetry.space_group_name_H-M   'P 1'
#
loop_
_entity.id
_entity.type
_entity.pdbx_description
1 polymer ?
#
loop_
_entity_poly.entity_id
_entity_poly.type
_entity_poly.pdbx_seq_one_letter_code
_entity_poly.pdbx_strand_id
1 'polypeptide(L)'
;MWTFPDYIPGQLPDWQALERRFSWFADMKDVPQDPEWHAEGDVFTHTKMVCEALLQLPEFQALDEQEQHILFAAAMLHDVEKRSTTKSEIENGKERIVSPHHAKKGEHTARTLLYTELAAPFAVREAIAKLVRLHGLPLWAINKPNPERAVIAASLQVNTEHLAMLAKADVLGRICCDQQDILLRIDLFRELCEENACWGKARTFASDYGRYLY
;
A
#
# COMPACT_ATOMS: atom_id res chain seq x y z
N MET A 1 -7.30 -1.14 21.76
CA MET A 1 -7.26 -1.43 20.31
C MET A 1 -7.75 -0.19 19.56
N TRP A 2 -7.07 0.21 18.50
CA TRP A 2 -7.52 1.26 17.59
C TRP A 2 -8.33 0.64 16.45
N THR A 3 -9.40 1.31 16.01
CA THR A 3 -10.25 0.84 14.92
C THR A 3 -10.35 1.91 13.83
N PHE A 4 -10.32 1.48 12.57
CA PHE A 4 -10.66 2.36 11.46
C PHE A 4 -12.18 2.57 11.45
N PRO A 5 -12.67 3.82 11.38
CA PRO A 5 -14.10 4.10 11.44
C PRO A 5 -14.88 3.47 10.28
N ASP A 6 -16.09 2.99 10.58
CA ASP A 6 -17.01 2.38 9.60
C ASP A 6 -16.45 1.14 8.86
N TYR A 7 -15.40 0.53 9.42
CA TYR A 7 -14.90 -0.78 9.00
C TYR A 7 -15.14 -1.80 10.11
N ILE A 8 -15.78 -2.92 9.75
CA ILE A 8 -16.03 -4.07 10.63
C ILE A 8 -15.36 -5.28 9.99
N PRO A 9 -14.41 -5.96 10.67
CA PRO A 9 -13.80 -7.18 10.18
C PRO A 9 -14.82 -8.21 9.66
N GLY A 10 -14.55 -8.77 8.48
CA GLY A 10 -15.43 -9.75 7.84
C GLY A 10 -16.67 -9.18 7.12
N GLN A 11 -16.82 -7.85 7.07
CA GLN A 11 -17.92 -7.21 6.35
C GLN A 11 -17.39 -6.26 5.26
N LEU A 12 -18.16 -6.15 4.17
CA LEU A 12 -17.91 -5.11 3.18
C LEU A 12 -18.28 -3.74 3.76
N PRO A 13 -17.43 -2.71 3.56
CA PRO A 13 -17.72 -1.37 4.03
C PRO A 13 -18.93 -0.74 3.33
N ASP A 14 -19.63 0.14 4.01
CA ASP A 14 -20.56 1.08 3.36
C ASP A 14 -19.74 2.20 2.69
N TRP A 15 -19.45 2.01 1.41
CA TRP A 15 -18.67 2.96 0.60
C TRP A 15 -19.27 4.36 0.57
N GLN A 16 -20.60 4.47 0.61
CA GLN A 16 -21.26 5.78 0.60
C GLN A 16 -21.10 6.49 1.97
N ALA A 17 -21.10 5.73 3.05
CA ALA A 17 -20.83 6.29 4.38
C ALA A 17 -19.38 6.78 4.49
N LEU A 18 -18.41 5.98 4.03
CA LEU A 18 -16.99 6.36 4.00
C LEU A 18 -16.74 7.59 3.12
N GLU A 19 -17.36 7.66 1.95
CA GLU A 19 -17.27 8.81 1.06
C GLU A 19 -17.82 10.10 1.70
N ARG A 20 -18.98 10.01 2.36
CA ARG A 20 -19.55 11.18 3.07
C ARG A 20 -18.71 11.60 4.27
N ARG A 21 -18.05 10.64 4.90
CA ARG A 21 -17.26 10.89 6.11
C ARG A 21 -15.90 11.50 5.81
N PHE A 22 -15.21 11.02 4.76
CA PHE A 22 -13.83 11.37 4.46
C PHE A 22 -13.71 12.14 3.15
N SER A 23 -13.52 13.46 3.24
CA SER A 23 -13.33 14.30 2.06
C SER A 23 -12.13 13.88 1.23
N TRP A 24 -11.03 13.46 1.87
CA TRP A 24 -9.83 12.96 1.20
C TRP A 24 -10.08 11.70 0.37
N PHE A 25 -11.08 10.88 0.74
CA PHE A 25 -11.48 9.72 -0.05
C PHE A 25 -12.40 10.15 -1.22
N ALA A 26 -13.35 11.03 -0.96
CA ALA A 26 -14.20 11.63 -2.01
C ALA A 26 -13.36 12.36 -3.09
N ASP A 27 -12.28 13.04 -2.69
CA ASP A 27 -11.35 13.76 -3.58
C ASP A 27 -10.54 12.85 -4.52
N MET A 28 -10.61 11.53 -4.37
CA MET A 28 -10.01 10.56 -5.30
C MET A 28 -10.88 10.31 -6.54
N LYS A 29 -12.16 10.75 -6.52
CA LYS A 29 -13.05 10.63 -7.67
C LYS A 29 -12.52 11.46 -8.83
N ASP A 30 -12.73 10.94 -10.03
CA ASP A 30 -12.33 11.57 -11.28
C ASP A 30 -10.81 11.84 -11.41
N VAL A 31 -9.99 11.34 -10.47
CA VAL A 31 -8.54 11.36 -10.61
C VAL A 31 -8.13 10.26 -11.59
N PRO A 32 -7.68 10.62 -12.81
CA PRO A 32 -7.45 9.64 -13.86
C PRO A 32 -6.22 8.77 -13.58
N GLN A 33 -6.24 7.56 -14.11
CA GLN A 33 -5.11 6.64 -14.09
C GLN A 33 -4.79 6.17 -15.51
N ASP A 34 -3.59 5.64 -15.72
CA ASP A 34 -3.20 5.12 -17.04
C ASP A 34 -4.05 3.88 -17.38
N PRO A 35 -4.83 3.90 -18.46
CA PRO A 35 -5.78 2.83 -18.78
C PRO A 35 -5.11 1.50 -19.15
N GLU A 36 -3.81 1.50 -19.44
CA GLU A 36 -3.05 0.26 -19.68
C GLU A 36 -2.86 -0.54 -18.39
N TRP A 37 -2.69 0.18 -17.26
CA TRP A 37 -2.43 -0.40 -15.95
C TRP A 37 -3.63 -0.37 -15.00
N HIS A 38 -4.64 0.46 -15.32
CA HIS A 38 -5.81 0.74 -14.49
C HIS A 38 -7.06 0.95 -15.36
N ALA A 39 -7.49 -0.11 -16.05
CA ALA A 39 -8.71 -0.05 -16.88
C ALA A 39 -10.00 0.03 -16.06
N GLU A 40 -9.92 -0.12 -14.73
CA GLU A 40 -11.02 0.10 -13.77
C GLU A 40 -11.45 1.56 -13.67
N GLY A 41 -10.60 2.52 -14.06
CA GLY A 41 -10.93 3.94 -14.14
C GLY A 41 -10.17 4.85 -13.18
N ASP A 42 -10.86 5.56 -12.29
CA ASP A 42 -10.28 6.55 -11.38
C ASP A 42 -9.68 5.94 -10.10
N VAL A 43 -8.93 6.77 -9.36
CA VAL A 43 -8.27 6.34 -8.10
C VAL A 43 -9.29 5.93 -7.03
N PHE A 44 -10.48 6.54 -7.00
CA PHE A 44 -11.53 6.18 -6.06
C PHE A 44 -12.02 4.75 -6.29
N THR A 45 -12.35 4.42 -7.53
CA THR A 45 -12.79 3.08 -7.95
C THR A 45 -11.72 2.05 -7.66
N HIS A 46 -10.47 2.35 -8.05
CA HIS A 46 -9.31 1.50 -7.75
C HIS A 46 -9.16 1.24 -6.24
N THR A 47 -9.17 2.29 -5.41
CA THR A 47 -9.02 2.16 -3.95
C THR A 47 -10.09 1.25 -3.34
N LYS A 48 -11.36 1.36 -3.80
CA LYS A 48 -12.42 0.45 -3.38
C LYS A 48 -12.12 -1.01 -3.75
N MET A 49 -11.74 -1.26 -5.00
CA MET A 49 -11.41 -2.59 -5.48
C MET A 49 -10.21 -3.19 -4.74
N VAL A 50 -9.20 -2.38 -4.40
CA VAL A 50 -8.06 -2.80 -3.56
C VAL A 50 -8.52 -3.23 -2.17
N CYS A 51 -9.37 -2.43 -1.52
CA CYS A 51 -9.93 -2.80 -0.21
C CYS A 51 -10.77 -4.07 -0.30
N GLU A 52 -11.63 -4.20 -1.31
CA GLU A 52 -12.45 -5.40 -1.52
C GLU A 52 -11.58 -6.64 -1.77
N ALA A 53 -10.52 -6.52 -2.57
CA ALA A 53 -9.55 -7.59 -2.80
C ALA A 53 -8.82 -7.98 -1.50
N LEU A 54 -8.39 -7.00 -0.69
CA LEU A 54 -7.75 -7.24 0.60
C LEU A 54 -8.65 -8.08 1.53
N LEU A 55 -9.94 -7.73 1.62
CA LEU A 55 -10.91 -8.44 2.45
C LEU A 55 -11.13 -9.90 2.03
N GLN A 56 -10.83 -10.27 0.79
CA GLN A 56 -10.95 -11.64 0.27
C GLN A 56 -9.68 -12.48 0.47
N LEU A 57 -8.56 -11.90 0.86
CA LEU A 57 -7.32 -12.65 1.09
C LEU A 57 -7.44 -13.51 2.36
N PRO A 58 -7.26 -14.84 2.27
CA PRO A 58 -7.29 -15.72 3.45
C PRO A 58 -6.26 -15.33 4.51
N GLU A 59 -5.08 -14.90 4.07
CA GLU A 59 -4.02 -14.43 4.94
C GLU A 59 -4.40 -13.15 5.71
N PHE A 60 -5.17 -12.25 5.11
CA PHE A 60 -5.71 -11.06 5.79
C PHE A 60 -6.78 -11.45 6.82
N GLN A 61 -7.68 -12.37 6.46
CA GLN A 61 -8.76 -12.83 7.35
C GLN A 61 -8.22 -13.59 8.58
N ALA A 62 -7.01 -14.15 8.49
CA ALA A 62 -6.34 -14.84 9.59
C ALA A 62 -5.60 -13.91 10.57
N LEU A 63 -5.45 -12.62 10.25
CA LEU A 63 -4.83 -11.62 11.11
C LEU A 63 -5.70 -11.29 12.32
N ASP A 64 -5.08 -10.78 13.38
CA ASP A 64 -5.85 -10.19 14.48
C ASP A 64 -6.60 -8.91 14.04
N GLU A 65 -7.62 -8.52 14.82
CA GLU A 65 -8.46 -7.37 14.48
C GLU A 65 -7.64 -6.06 14.36
N GLN A 66 -6.60 -5.88 15.18
CA GLN A 66 -5.78 -4.66 15.12
C GLN A 66 -4.99 -4.60 13.82
N GLU A 67 -4.44 -5.71 13.39
CA GLU A 67 -3.70 -5.82 12.13
C GLU A 67 -4.62 -5.64 10.92
N GLN A 68 -5.85 -6.20 10.98
CA GLN A 68 -6.87 -5.99 9.95
C GLN A 68 -7.23 -4.49 9.80
N HIS A 69 -7.44 -3.77 10.91
CA HIS A 69 -7.70 -2.33 10.87
C HIS A 69 -6.51 -1.52 10.32
N ILE A 70 -5.28 -1.91 10.65
CA ILE A 70 -4.06 -1.26 10.14
C ILE A 70 -3.95 -1.45 8.62
N LEU A 71 -4.10 -2.68 8.12
CA LEU A 71 -3.99 -2.96 6.70
C LEU A 71 -5.14 -2.37 5.89
N PHE A 72 -6.35 -2.40 6.42
CA PHE A 72 -7.49 -1.75 5.77
C PHE A 72 -7.26 -0.23 5.65
N ALA A 73 -6.81 0.43 6.71
CA ALA A 73 -6.45 1.85 6.66
C ALA A 73 -5.31 2.13 5.67
N ALA A 74 -4.31 1.26 5.60
CA ALA A 74 -3.23 1.38 4.62
C ALA A 74 -3.75 1.25 3.19
N ALA A 75 -4.67 0.32 2.92
CA ALA A 75 -5.32 0.16 1.62
C ALA A 75 -6.17 1.38 1.24
N MET A 76 -6.93 1.95 2.18
CA MET A 76 -7.70 3.18 1.97
C MET A 76 -6.82 4.39 1.62
N LEU A 77 -5.58 4.44 2.12
CA LEU A 77 -4.69 5.61 2.04
C LEU A 77 -3.53 5.44 1.06
N HIS A 78 -3.29 4.23 0.48
CA HIS A 78 -2.08 3.94 -0.29
C HIS A 78 -1.86 4.91 -1.45
N ASP A 79 -2.93 5.30 -2.11
CA ASP A 79 -2.94 6.17 -3.28
C ASP A 79 -3.52 7.58 -3.02
N VAL A 80 -3.69 7.97 -1.76
CA VAL A 80 -4.35 9.24 -1.36
C VAL A 80 -3.75 10.48 -2.04
N GLU A 81 -2.49 10.49 -2.39
CA GLU A 81 -1.82 11.62 -3.04
C GLU A 81 -1.72 11.50 -4.57
N LYS A 82 -2.30 10.49 -5.20
CA LYS A 82 -2.52 10.53 -6.65
C LYS A 82 -3.37 11.74 -7.04
N ARG A 83 -4.37 12.14 -6.20
CA ARG A 83 -5.19 13.34 -6.39
C ARG A 83 -4.40 14.65 -6.60
N SER A 84 -3.16 14.73 -6.13
CA SER A 84 -2.34 15.93 -6.20
C SER A 84 -1.05 15.77 -7.00
N THR A 85 -0.75 14.55 -7.45
CA THR A 85 0.50 14.23 -8.16
C THR A 85 0.25 13.71 -9.57
N THR A 86 -0.99 13.36 -9.91
CA THR A 86 -1.36 12.87 -11.23
C THR A 86 -1.21 13.98 -12.30
N LYS A 87 -0.57 13.62 -13.39
CA LYS A 87 -0.38 14.48 -14.56
C LYS A 87 -0.25 13.63 -15.83
N SER A 88 -0.45 14.26 -16.99
CA SER A 88 -0.13 13.67 -18.28
C SER A 88 1.33 13.96 -18.65
N GLU A 89 2.02 12.97 -19.19
CA GLU A 89 3.37 13.08 -19.76
C GLU A 89 3.45 12.35 -21.09
N ILE A 90 4.36 12.79 -21.96
CA ILE A 90 4.64 12.07 -23.21
C ILE A 90 5.85 11.15 -22.97
N GLU A 91 5.62 9.85 -23.05
CA GLU A 91 6.65 8.83 -22.98
C GLU A 91 6.69 8.04 -24.30
N ASN A 92 7.84 8.04 -24.96
CA ASN A 92 8.04 7.36 -26.27
C ASN A 92 6.98 7.74 -27.33
N GLY A 93 6.53 9.01 -27.33
CA GLY A 93 5.53 9.50 -28.27
C GLY A 93 4.08 9.12 -27.96
N LYS A 94 3.83 8.45 -26.83
CA LYS A 94 2.49 8.08 -26.32
C LYS A 94 2.18 8.93 -25.09
N GLU A 95 0.95 9.43 -25.00
CA GLU A 95 0.48 10.08 -23.77
C GLU A 95 0.28 9.04 -22.68
N ARG A 96 0.81 9.31 -21.50
CA ARG A 96 0.74 8.47 -20.29
C ARG A 96 0.21 9.29 -19.12
N ILE A 97 -0.55 8.65 -18.27
CA ILE A 97 -0.99 9.25 -17.01
C ILE A 97 -0.10 8.70 -15.90
N VAL A 98 0.64 9.60 -15.25
CA VAL A 98 1.61 9.25 -14.21
C VAL A 98 1.33 10.00 -12.92
N SER A 99 1.70 9.40 -11.79
CA SER A 99 1.54 10.00 -10.45
C SER A 99 2.87 9.94 -9.69
N PRO A 100 3.87 10.76 -10.11
CA PRO A 100 5.20 10.69 -9.54
C PRO A 100 5.19 11.07 -8.05
N HIS A 101 5.96 10.31 -7.26
CA HIS A 101 6.13 10.54 -5.83
C HIS A 101 4.85 10.48 -4.97
N HIS A 102 3.71 9.96 -5.48
CA HIS A 102 2.47 9.85 -4.71
C HIS A 102 2.67 9.10 -3.39
N ALA A 103 3.39 7.98 -3.38
CA ALA A 103 3.67 7.21 -2.16
C ALA A 103 4.50 7.99 -1.12
N LYS A 104 5.48 8.80 -1.58
CA LYS A 104 6.27 9.64 -0.68
C LYS A 104 5.44 10.77 -0.07
N LYS A 105 4.61 11.42 -0.86
CA LYS A 105 3.70 12.46 -0.39
C LYS A 105 2.57 11.84 0.45
N GLY A 106 2.06 10.68 0.03
CA GLY A 106 1.05 9.90 0.72
C GLY A 106 1.45 9.51 2.14
N GLU A 107 2.72 9.17 2.39
CA GLU A 107 3.22 8.93 3.75
C GLU A 107 2.96 10.13 4.69
N HIS A 108 3.22 11.34 4.22
CA HIS A 108 3.01 12.55 5.02
C HIS A 108 1.52 12.84 5.23
N THR A 109 0.73 12.73 4.18
CA THR A 109 -0.71 12.95 4.23
C THR A 109 -1.40 11.90 5.10
N ALA A 110 -1.07 10.62 4.94
CA ALA A 110 -1.59 9.55 5.79
C ALA A 110 -1.27 9.81 7.27
N ARG A 111 -0.04 10.20 7.59
CA ARG A 111 0.37 10.53 8.97
C ARG A 111 -0.46 11.69 9.54
N THR A 112 -0.73 12.71 8.75
CA THR A 112 -1.54 13.86 9.15
C THR A 112 -2.99 13.44 9.40
N LEU A 113 -3.63 12.75 8.45
CA LEU A 113 -5.02 12.29 8.57
C LEU A 113 -5.22 11.32 9.74
N LEU A 114 -4.29 10.39 9.92
CA LEU A 114 -4.30 9.44 11.04
C LEU A 114 -4.17 10.13 12.40
N TYR A 115 -3.48 11.27 12.46
CA TYR A 115 -3.38 12.06 13.68
C TYR A 115 -4.60 12.96 13.90
N THR A 116 -5.02 13.70 12.88
CA THR A 116 -6.02 14.78 13.02
C THR A 116 -7.46 14.28 12.95
N GLU A 117 -7.73 13.26 12.13
CA GLU A 117 -9.10 12.80 11.85
C GLU A 117 -9.41 11.43 12.44
N LEU A 118 -8.39 10.55 12.48
CA LEU A 118 -8.58 9.14 12.85
C LEU A 118 -8.07 8.82 14.27
N ALA A 119 -7.49 9.80 14.96
CA ALA A 119 -6.96 9.68 16.33
C ALA A 119 -6.10 8.41 16.56
N ALA A 120 -5.32 8.02 15.53
CA ALA A 120 -4.50 6.82 15.61
C ALA A 120 -3.32 6.98 16.59
N PRO A 121 -3.09 6.02 17.49
CA PRO A 121 -1.90 6.00 18.34
C PRO A 121 -0.62 6.03 17.51
N PHE A 122 0.47 6.54 18.08
CA PHE A 122 1.75 6.74 17.37
C PHE A 122 2.20 5.48 16.61
N ALA A 123 2.23 4.31 17.26
CA ALA A 123 2.70 3.07 16.66
C ALA A 123 1.83 2.64 15.46
N VAL A 124 0.51 2.74 15.58
CA VAL A 124 -0.45 2.43 14.51
C VAL A 124 -0.29 3.41 13.36
N ARG A 125 -0.20 4.71 13.66
CA ARG A 125 0.00 5.76 12.67
C ARG A 125 1.26 5.56 11.85
N GLU A 126 2.40 5.28 12.51
CA GLU A 126 3.67 5.07 11.81
C GLU A 126 3.66 3.78 10.99
N ALA A 127 3.06 2.69 11.49
CA ALA A 127 2.90 1.46 10.73
C ALA A 127 2.11 1.70 9.42
N ILE A 128 0.97 2.36 9.49
CA ILE A 128 0.14 2.68 8.31
C ILE A 128 0.89 3.62 7.35
N ALA A 129 1.47 4.71 7.86
CA ALA A 129 2.18 5.69 7.03
C ALA A 129 3.36 5.05 6.27
N LYS A 130 4.08 4.10 6.90
CA LYS A 130 5.17 3.36 6.26
C LYS A 130 4.69 2.33 5.25
N LEU A 131 3.56 1.67 5.50
CA LEU A 131 2.92 0.80 4.51
C LEU A 131 2.52 1.62 3.27
N VAL A 132 1.89 2.78 3.44
CA VAL A 132 1.57 3.72 2.34
C VAL A 132 2.84 4.14 1.59
N ARG A 133 3.94 4.43 2.30
CA ARG A 133 5.21 4.83 1.69
C ARG A 133 5.81 3.75 0.80
N LEU A 134 5.67 2.51 1.19
CA LEU A 134 6.39 1.38 0.61
C LEU A 134 5.50 0.46 -0.24
N HIS A 135 4.19 0.73 -0.39
CA HIS A 135 3.22 -0.19 -1.00
C HIS A 135 3.65 -0.70 -2.39
N GLY A 136 4.31 0.13 -3.20
CA GLY A 136 4.83 -0.28 -4.50
C GLY A 136 6.14 -1.07 -4.46
N LEU A 137 6.82 -1.17 -3.31
CA LEU A 137 8.13 -1.85 -3.25
C LEU A 137 8.06 -3.32 -3.67
N PRO A 138 7.09 -4.14 -3.25
CA PRO A 138 7.03 -5.54 -3.66
C PRO A 138 6.96 -5.74 -5.18
N LEU A 139 6.36 -4.80 -5.90
CA LEU A 139 6.21 -4.87 -7.36
C LEU A 139 7.54 -4.64 -8.10
N TRP A 140 8.48 -3.94 -7.49
CA TRP A 140 9.71 -3.46 -8.12
C TRP A 140 10.99 -3.81 -7.38
N ALA A 141 10.92 -4.57 -6.27
CA ALA A 141 12.08 -4.88 -5.43
C ALA A 141 13.19 -5.56 -6.23
N ILE A 142 12.84 -6.58 -7.02
CA ILE A 142 13.78 -7.35 -7.84
C ILE A 142 14.49 -6.53 -8.93
N ASN A 143 13.89 -5.41 -9.34
CA ASN A 143 14.45 -4.51 -10.34
C ASN A 143 15.34 -3.41 -9.72
N LYS A 144 15.49 -3.38 -8.39
CA LYS A 144 16.37 -2.42 -7.72
C LYS A 144 17.85 -2.77 -7.98
N PRO A 145 18.75 -1.78 -8.00
CA PRO A 145 20.19 -2.05 -8.12
C PRO A 145 20.76 -2.94 -7.00
N ASN A 146 20.15 -2.90 -5.83
CA ASN A 146 20.47 -3.76 -4.69
C ASN A 146 19.15 -4.22 -4.04
N PRO A 147 18.56 -5.34 -4.52
CA PRO A 147 17.29 -5.86 -4.03
C PRO A 147 17.34 -6.28 -2.55
N GLU A 148 18.43 -6.95 -2.13
CA GLU A 148 18.62 -7.39 -0.73
C GLU A 148 18.60 -6.20 0.22
N ARG A 149 19.34 -5.14 -0.10
CA ARG A 149 19.33 -3.92 0.70
C ARG A 149 17.94 -3.31 0.80
N ALA A 150 17.17 -3.33 -0.30
CA ALA A 150 15.83 -2.75 -0.33
C ALA A 150 14.87 -3.49 0.61
N VAL A 151 14.87 -4.83 0.62
CA VAL A 151 13.99 -5.61 1.49
C VAL A 151 14.42 -5.56 2.95
N ILE A 152 15.73 -5.57 3.24
CA ILE A 152 16.24 -5.40 4.60
C ILE A 152 15.84 -4.03 5.14
N ALA A 153 16.05 -2.95 4.37
CA ALA A 153 15.66 -1.58 4.77
C ALA A 153 14.15 -1.47 4.99
N ALA A 154 13.33 -2.12 4.17
CA ALA A 154 11.89 -2.17 4.36
C ALA A 154 11.50 -2.89 5.66
N SER A 155 12.13 -4.03 5.97
CA SER A 155 11.85 -4.80 7.18
C SER A 155 12.13 -4.06 8.49
N LEU A 156 13.02 -3.06 8.45
CA LEU A 156 13.30 -2.19 9.59
C LEU A 156 12.21 -1.12 9.82
N GLN A 157 11.26 -0.98 8.91
CA GLN A 157 10.23 0.03 8.92
C GLN A 157 8.81 -0.54 9.00
N VAL A 158 8.59 -1.72 8.39
CA VAL A 158 7.27 -2.37 8.30
C VAL A 158 7.40 -3.88 8.44
N ASN A 159 6.29 -4.54 8.80
CA ASN A 159 6.13 -5.97 8.58
C ASN A 159 6.07 -6.23 7.06
N THR A 160 7.04 -6.97 6.53
CA THR A 160 7.17 -7.25 5.09
C THR A 160 6.06 -8.15 4.56
N GLU A 161 5.47 -8.98 5.41
CA GLU A 161 4.30 -9.79 5.07
C GLU A 161 3.05 -8.91 4.89
N HIS A 162 2.81 -7.96 5.79
CA HIS A 162 1.75 -6.97 5.64
C HIS A 162 1.94 -6.11 4.37
N LEU A 163 3.18 -5.76 4.07
CA LEU A 163 3.52 -5.01 2.86
C LEU A 163 3.21 -5.81 1.60
N ALA A 164 3.51 -7.11 1.58
CA ALA A 164 3.20 -8.01 0.47
C ALA A 164 1.68 -8.21 0.31
N MET A 165 0.92 -8.34 1.42
CA MET A 165 -0.55 -8.42 1.38
C MET A 165 -1.15 -7.16 0.77
N LEU A 166 -0.70 -5.97 1.18
CA LEU A 166 -1.16 -4.70 0.62
C LEU A 166 -0.86 -4.62 -0.88
N ALA A 167 0.37 -4.96 -1.30
CA ALA A 167 0.73 -4.97 -2.70
C ALA A 167 -0.06 -5.99 -3.52
N LYS A 168 -0.34 -7.17 -2.96
CA LYS A 168 -1.19 -8.19 -3.59
C LYS A 168 -2.62 -7.70 -3.78
N ALA A 169 -3.18 -7.05 -2.77
CA ALA A 169 -4.50 -6.43 -2.88
C ALA A 169 -4.53 -5.31 -3.92
N ASP A 170 -3.50 -4.45 -3.97
CA ASP A 170 -3.34 -3.41 -4.99
C ASP A 170 -3.35 -4.00 -6.40
N VAL A 171 -2.61 -5.09 -6.65
CA VAL A 171 -2.60 -5.77 -7.95
C VAL A 171 -3.95 -6.41 -8.28
N LEU A 172 -4.57 -7.10 -7.32
CA LEU A 172 -5.87 -7.74 -7.52
C LEU A 172 -7.02 -6.73 -7.71
N GLY A 173 -6.86 -5.52 -7.18
CA GLY A 173 -7.77 -4.39 -7.38
C GLY A 173 -7.61 -3.68 -8.73
N ARG A 174 -6.69 -4.12 -9.60
CA ARG A 174 -6.48 -3.55 -10.94
C ARG A 174 -7.15 -4.38 -12.02
N ILE A 175 -7.55 -3.70 -13.09
CA ILE A 175 -7.90 -4.33 -14.35
C ILE A 175 -6.77 -4.04 -15.35
N CYS A 176 -5.86 -5.00 -15.51
CA CYS A 176 -4.71 -4.91 -16.42
C CYS A 176 -4.38 -6.28 -17.04
N CYS A 177 -3.70 -6.29 -18.17
CA CYS A 177 -3.39 -7.53 -18.88
C CYS A 177 -2.22 -8.32 -18.29
N ASP A 178 -1.34 -7.69 -17.52
CA ASP A 178 -0.11 -8.26 -16.93
C ASP A 178 -0.24 -8.60 -15.43
N GLN A 179 -1.48 -8.69 -14.92
CA GLN A 179 -1.75 -8.93 -13.49
C GLN A 179 -0.99 -10.15 -12.94
N GLN A 180 -0.92 -11.26 -13.71
CA GLN A 180 -0.22 -12.47 -13.28
C GLN A 180 1.29 -12.27 -13.16
N ASP A 181 1.90 -11.53 -14.10
CA ASP A 181 3.33 -11.21 -14.06
C ASP A 181 3.67 -10.32 -12.86
N ILE A 182 2.76 -9.40 -12.50
CA ILE A 182 2.94 -8.54 -11.33
C ILE A 182 2.79 -9.36 -10.04
N LEU A 183 1.84 -10.29 -9.96
CA LEU A 183 1.69 -11.18 -8.80
C LEU A 183 2.95 -12.03 -8.57
N LEU A 184 3.56 -12.56 -9.65
CA LEU A 184 4.83 -13.28 -9.56
C LEU A 184 5.95 -12.44 -8.92
N ARG A 185 5.99 -11.13 -9.17
CA ARG A 185 6.99 -10.24 -8.54
C ARG A 185 6.80 -10.13 -7.03
N ILE A 186 5.57 -10.26 -6.54
CA ILE A 186 5.28 -10.28 -5.10
C ILE A 186 5.77 -11.60 -4.48
N ASP A 187 5.64 -12.73 -5.20
CA ASP A 187 6.21 -14.00 -4.75
C ASP A 187 7.73 -13.92 -4.68
N LEU A 188 8.39 -13.35 -5.69
CA LEU A 188 9.83 -13.11 -5.69
C LEU A 188 10.27 -12.13 -4.56
N PHE A 189 9.46 -11.12 -4.25
CA PHE A 189 9.71 -10.27 -3.08
C PHE A 189 9.67 -11.05 -1.77
N ARG A 190 8.71 -11.97 -1.63
CA ARG A 190 8.63 -12.87 -0.47
C ARG A 190 9.88 -13.74 -0.36
N GLU A 191 10.26 -14.45 -1.43
CA GLU A 191 11.46 -15.30 -1.47
C GLU A 191 12.70 -14.50 -1.05
N LEU A 192 12.87 -13.30 -1.61
CA LEU A 192 13.98 -12.40 -1.28
C LEU A 192 13.98 -11.99 0.20
N CYS A 193 12.81 -11.75 0.80
CA CYS A 193 12.70 -11.48 2.23
C CYS A 193 13.05 -12.72 3.09
N GLU A 194 12.62 -13.91 2.69
CA GLU A 194 12.92 -15.18 3.36
C GLU A 194 14.44 -15.47 3.34
N GLU A 195 15.08 -15.34 2.17
CA GLU A 195 16.54 -15.50 2.00
C GLU A 195 17.34 -14.52 2.88
N ASN A 196 16.83 -13.32 3.07
CA ASN A 196 17.44 -12.30 3.91
C ASN A 196 16.97 -12.32 5.38
N ALA A 197 16.23 -13.36 5.80
CA ALA A 197 15.69 -13.54 7.15
C ALA A 197 14.92 -12.31 7.68
N CYS A 198 14.12 -11.70 6.82
CA CYS A 198 13.33 -10.51 7.10
C CYS A 198 11.85 -10.61 6.64
N TRP A 199 11.33 -11.81 6.42
CA TRP A 199 9.91 -12.04 6.15
C TRP A 199 9.10 -11.95 7.45
N GLY A 200 8.08 -11.12 7.45
CA GLY A 200 7.17 -10.88 8.59
C GLY A 200 7.82 -10.24 9.83
N LYS A 201 9.11 -9.93 9.79
CA LYS A 201 9.87 -9.37 10.93
C LYS A 201 11.05 -8.53 10.47
N ALA A 202 11.50 -7.65 11.34
CA ALA A 202 12.71 -6.88 11.11
C ALA A 202 13.95 -7.79 11.03
N ARG A 203 14.87 -7.49 10.11
CA ARG A 203 16.19 -8.13 10.06
C ARG A 203 16.94 -7.91 11.37
N THR A 204 17.46 -8.99 11.95
CA THR A 204 18.36 -8.92 13.10
C THR A 204 19.81 -8.87 12.66
N PHE A 205 20.63 -8.10 13.38
CA PHE A 205 22.05 -7.95 13.10
C PHE A 205 22.86 -8.41 14.32
N ALA A 206 24.07 -8.89 14.08
CA ALA A 206 24.99 -9.33 15.15
C ALA A 206 25.44 -8.17 16.05
N SER A 207 25.33 -6.93 15.57
CA SER A 207 25.59 -5.70 16.34
C SER A 207 24.69 -4.58 15.86
N ASP A 208 24.45 -3.56 16.71
CA ASP A 208 23.67 -2.38 16.35
C ASP A 208 24.26 -1.62 15.16
N TYR A 209 25.56 -1.71 14.93
CA TYR A 209 26.23 -1.12 13.77
C TYR A 209 25.72 -1.65 12.42
N GLY A 210 25.36 -2.94 12.33
CA GLY A 210 24.79 -3.51 11.12
C GLY A 210 23.53 -2.82 10.67
N ARG A 211 22.74 -2.29 11.61
CA ARG A 211 21.48 -1.59 11.36
C ARG A 211 21.65 -0.26 10.61
N TYR A 212 22.78 0.44 10.81
CA TYR A 212 23.07 1.73 10.17
C TYR A 212 23.54 1.61 8.72
N LEU A 213 23.77 0.40 8.22
CA LEU A 213 24.15 0.16 6.84
C LEU A 213 22.96 0.19 5.87
N TYR A 214 21.75 0.16 6.38
CA TYR A 214 20.48 0.08 5.65
C TYR A 214 19.57 1.25 6.00
#